data_80ff42c109a63e7308e1913a3767794a
#
_entry.id   80ff42c109a63e7308e1913a3767794a
#
_cell.length_a   1.000
_cell.length_b   1.000
_cell.length_c   1.000
_cell.angle_alpha   90.00
_cell.angle_beta   90.00
_cell.angle_gamma   90.00
#
_symmetry.space_group_name_H-M   'P 1'
#
loop_
_entity.id
_entity.type
_entity.pdbx_description
1 polymer ?
#
loop_
_entity_poly.entity_id
_entity_poly.type
_entity_poly.pdbx_seq_one_letter_code
_entity_poly.pdbx_strand_id
1 'polypeptide(L)'
;MSRQATLPFVPTLTQVPSDPAVEPLLRRALLRREPVVLGTAGADPYSVDSGQATFVRSLLEALTRVEGLEVAITTRSPRILQDLSLLVELDQKHMVRVDVPLPAADPELALRIEPREPEPQARLWAVSQLAAEGITTKVVVKPVLPGLNDGEAELQALFEAAGKAGACDIALETVPAARAQLNLWPGARKSGPGRDALLTLFRRLRLEHGFPRTQPGRG
;
A
#
# COMPACT_ATOMS: atom_id res chain seq x y z
N MET A 1 10.24 -30.17 20.99
CA MET A 1 9.39 -28.97 21.10
C MET A 1 8.30 -29.09 20.05
N SER A 2 7.10 -29.48 20.48
CA SER A 2 5.94 -29.72 19.60
C SER A 2 5.45 -28.42 18.99
N ARG A 3 5.41 -28.35 17.67
CA ARG A 3 4.65 -27.33 16.95
C ARG A 3 3.16 -27.60 17.20
N GLN A 4 2.53 -26.80 18.04
CA GLN A 4 1.08 -26.76 18.11
C GLN A 4 0.56 -26.31 16.74
N ALA A 5 -0.14 -27.20 16.06
CA ALA A 5 -0.90 -26.86 14.88
C ALA A 5 -1.99 -25.87 15.32
N THR A 6 -1.86 -24.61 14.90
CA THR A 6 -2.91 -23.61 15.09
C THR A 6 -4.12 -24.08 14.29
N LEU A 7 -5.20 -24.40 14.99
CA LEU A 7 -6.49 -24.72 14.36
C LEU A 7 -6.90 -23.56 13.45
N PRO A 8 -7.50 -23.81 12.28
CA PRO A 8 -7.95 -22.71 11.43
C PRO A 8 -8.97 -21.88 12.19
N PHE A 9 -8.65 -20.60 12.37
CA PHE A 9 -9.54 -19.63 13.00
C PHE A 9 -10.87 -19.55 12.21
N VAL A 10 -11.97 -19.79 12.91
CA VAL A 10 -13.32 -19.61 12.36
C VAL A 10 -13.82 -18.25 12.86
N PRO A 11 -13.97 -17.23 11.99
CA PRO A 11 -14.46 -15.94 12.42
C PRO A 11 -15.88 -16.05 12.98
N THR A 12 -16.06 -15.60 14.22
CA THR A 12 -17.36 -15.65 14.90
C THR A 12 -18.11 -14.35 14.63
N LEU A 13 -19.23 -14.44 13.92
CA LEU A 13 -20.18 -13.33 13.66
C LEU A 13 -21.00 -13.03 14.93
N THR A 14 -20.43 -12.35 15.91
CA THR A 14 -21.14 -12.05 17.14
C THR A 14 -21.98 -10.77 17.08
N GLN A 15 -21.62 -9.80 16.26
CA GLN A 15 -22.43 -8.59 15.98
C GLN A 15 -21.95 -7.93 14.68
N VAL A 16 -22.72 -8.03 13.61
CA VAL A 16 -22.47 -7.24 12.39
C VAL A 16 -22.98 -5.82 12.63
N PRO A 17 -22.21 -4.78 12.29
CA PRO A 17 -22.63 -3.40 12.43
C PRO A 17 -23.89 -3.12 11.62
N SER A 18 -24.76 -2.28 12.14
CA SER A 18 -26.01 -1.90 11.49
C SER A 18 -25.86 -0.91 10.33
N ASP A 19 -24.64 -0.58 9.93
CA ASP A 19 -24.40 0.27 8.75
C ASP A 19 -24.69 -0.54 7.48
N PRO A 20 -25.74 -0.18 6.71
CA PRO A 20 -26.14 -0.94 5.52
C PRO A 20 -25.11 -0.94 4.40
N ALA A 21 -24.14 -0.03 4.42
CA ALA A 21 -23.04 0.01 3.45
C ALA A 21 -21.88 -0.92 3.84
N VAL A 22 -21.66 -1.11 5.15
CA VAL A 22 -20.52 -1.89 5.70
C VAL A 22 -20.87 -3.37 5.88
N GLU A 23 -22.10 -3.67 6.32
CA GLU A 23 -22.52 -5.04 6.60
C GLU A 23 -22.29 -6.04 5.45
N PRO A 24 -22.66 -5.74 4.19
CA PRO A 24 -22.47 -6.69 3.09
C PRO A 24 -20.99 -6.99 2.81
N LEU A 25 -20.11 -6.00 2.98
CA LEU A 25 -18.66 -6.16 2.79
C LEU A 25 -18.06 -7.08 3.85
N LEU A 26 -18.38 -6.84 5.12
CA LEU A 26 -17.90 -7.68 6.22
C LEU A 26 -18.45 -9.10 6.13
N ARG A 27 -19.72 -9.26 5.85
CA ARG A 27 -20.32 -10.59 5.67
C ARG A 27 -19.63 -11.37 4.54
N ARG A 28 -19.33 -10.71 3.42
CA ARG A 28 -18.62 -11.32 2.30
C ARG A 28 -17.20 -11.72 2.70
N ALA A 29 -16.44 -10.82 3.33
CA ALA A 29 -15.08 -11.07 3.78
C ALA A 29 -15.03 -12.26 4.75
N LEU A 30 -15.92 -12.30 5.73
CA LEU A 30 -15.99 -13.39 6.72
C LEU A 30 -16.37 -14.72 6.10
N LEU A 31 -17.42 -14.77 5.26
CA LEU A 31 -17.91 -16.01 4.68
C LEU A 31 -16.97 -16.61 3.63
N ARG A 32 -16.31 -15.74 2.85
CA ARG A 32 -15.44 -16.16 1.74
C ARG A 32 -13.96 -16.16 2.10
N ARG A 33 -13.60 -15.66 3.27
CA ARG A 33 -12.20 -15.42 3.68
C ARG A 33 -11.46 -14.53 2.66
N GLU A 34 -12.17 -13.57 2.08
CA GLU A 34 -11.59 -12.59 1.18
C GLU A 34 -10.98 -11.44 1.98
N PRO A 35 -9.84 -10.86 1.53
CA PRO A 35 -9.28 -9.68 2.18
C PRO A 35 -10.23 -8.49 2.06
N VAL A 36 -10.26 -7.65 3.08
CA VAL A 36 -10.89 -6.33 3.02
C VAL A 36 -9.90 -5.37 2.39
N VAL A 37 -10.21 -4.90 1.18
CA VAL A 37 -9.32 -4.02 0.42
C VAL A 37 -9.93 -2.62 0.36
N LEU A 38 -9.20 -1.63 0.88
CA LEU A 38 -9.52 -0.21 0.81
C LEU A 38 -8.50 0.49 -0.09
N GLY A 39 -9.02 1.26 -1.04
CA GLY A 39 -8.18 1.94 -2.03
C GLY A 39 -7.74 1.01 -3.16
N THR A 40 -8.21 1.31 -4.34
CA THR A 40 -7.81 0.65 -5.59
C THR A 40 -7.26 1.70 -6.55
N ALA A 41 -6.74 1.27 -7.71
CA ALA A 41 -6.27 2.19 -8.75
C ALA A 41 -7.39 3.16 -9.15
N GLY A 42 -7.32 4.42 -8.68
CA GLY A 42 -8.26 5.49 -9.01
C GLY A 42 -9.14 5.99 -7.86
N ALA A 43 -9.15 5.32 -6.70
CA ALA A 43 -9.91 5.77 -5.53
C ALA A 43 -9.06 5.66 -4.27
N ASP A 44 -8.54 6.77 -3.79
CA ASP A 44 -7.82 6.84 -2.51
C ASP A 44 -8.83 7.12 -1.38
N PRO A 45 -8.98 6.20 -0.40
CA PRO A 45 -9.99 6.33 0.66
C PRO A 45 -9.75 7.52 1.59
N TYR A 46 -8.52 8.01 1.66
CA TYR A 46 -8.11 9.15 2.48
C TYR A 46 -7.84 10.43 1.68
N SER A 47 -8.12 10.43 0.38
CA SER A 47 -8.05 11.64 -0.42
C SER A 47 -9.03 12.69 0.08
N VAL A 48 -8.64 13.98 0.00
CA VAL A 48 -9.51 15.11 0.39
C VAL A 48 -10.82 15.11 -0.41
N ASP A 49 -10.72 14.74 -1.68
CA ASP A 49 -11.85 14.78 -2.62
C ASP A 49 -12.71 13.50 -2.60
N SER A 50 -12.32 12.47 -1.84
CA SER A 50 -13.01 11.17 -1.90
C SER A 50 -14.43 11.20 -1.30
N GLY A 51 -14.68 12.09 -0.36
CA GLY A 51 -15.92 12.08 0.43
C GLY A 51 -16.15 10.80 1.25
N GLN A 52 -15.16 9.89 1.28
CA GLN A 52 -15.28 8.55 1.85
C GLN A 52 -14.82 8.44 3.31
N ALA A 53 -14.33 9.52 3.92
CA ALA A 53 -13.75 9.48 5.26
C ALA A 53 -14.67 8.86 6.31
N THR A 54 -15.97 9.22 6.29
CA THR A 54 -16.97 8.67 7.21
C THR A 54 -17.18 7.17 6.97
N PHE A 55 -17.30 6.74 5.71
CA PHE A 55 -17.44 5.33 5.36
C PHE A 55 -16.22 4.52 5.78
N VAL A 56 -15.01 5.01 5.49
CA VAL A 56 -13.75 4.34 5.88
C VAL A 56 -13.73 4.14 7.39
N ARG A 57 -14.02 5.20 8.15
CA ARG A 57 -14.04 5.12 9.61
C ARG A 57 -15.08 4.13 10.12
N SER A 58 -16.32 4.19 9.62
CA SER A 58 -17.38 3.23 9.97
C SER A 58 -16.96 1.78 9.68
N LEU A 59 -16.27 1.53 8.55
CA LEU A 59 -15.78 0.22 8.20
C LEU A 59 -14.68 -0.24 9.15
N LEU A 60 -13.69 0.60 9.47
CA LEU A 60 -12.63 0.28 10.42
C LEU A 60 -13.20 -0.01 11.82
N GLU A 61 -14.14 0.81 12.30
CA GLU A 61 -14.84 0.59 13.58
C GLU A 61 -15.65 -0.71 13.58
N ALA A 62 -16.20 -1.07 12.46
CA ALA A 62 -16.91 -2.34 12.31
C ALA A 62 -15.98 -3.55 12.36
N LEU A 63 -14.79 -3.41 11.77
CA LEU A 63 -13.75 -4.44 11.79
C LEU A 63 -13.25 -4.72 13.22
N THR A 64 -13.28 -3.76 14.16
CA THR A 64 -12.86 -4.02 15.54
C THR A 64 -13.73 -5.07 16.26
N ARG A 65 -14.92 -5.37 15.74
CA ARG A 65 -15.89 -6.32 16.31
C ARG A 65 -15.74 -7.74 15.76
N VAL A 66 -14.85 -7.96 14.82
CA VAL A 66 -14.54 -9.26 14.21
C VAL A 66 -13.04 -9.50 14.26
N GLU A 67 -12.58 -10.69 13.87
CA GLU A 67 -11.16 -11.04 13.93
C GLU A 67 -10.76 -11.92 12.74
N GLY A 68 -9.44 -12.04 12.50
CA GLY A 68 -8.87 -13.04 11.60
C GLY A 68 -9.00 -12.71 10.11
N LEU A 69 -9.21 -11.45 9.75
CA LEU A 69 -9.23 -11.00 8.36
C LEU A 69 -7.87 -10.44 7.94
N GLU A 70 -7.63 -10.41 6.64
CA GLU A 70 -6.60 -9.58 6.04
C GLU A 70 -7.22 -8.23 5.67
N VAL A 71 -6.61 -7.13 6.12
CA VAL A 71 -7.04 -5.76 5.81
C VAL A 71 -5.92 -5.06 5.06
N ALA A 72 -6.15 -4.76 3.80
CA ALA A 72 -5.19 -4.08 2.93
C ALA A 72 -5.70 -2.67 2.59
N ILE A 73 -4.91 -1.67 2.93
CA ILE A 73 -5.24 -0.27 2.67
C ILE A 73 -4.20 0.31 1.71
N THR A 74 -4.65 0.89 0.60
CA THR A 74 -3.76 1.62 -0.31
C THR A 74 -4.11 3.10 -0.28
N THR A 75 -3.15 3.94 0.11
CA THR A 75 -3.34 5.39 0.14
C THR A 75 -2.05 6.17 -0.11
N ARG A 76 -2.17 7.34 -0.76
CA ARG A 76 -1.12 8.35 -0.87
C ARG A 76 -1.22 9.40 0.23
N SER A 77 -2.36 9.41 0.94
CA SER A 77 -2.70 10.49 1.84
C SER A 77 -2.14 10.26 3.25
N PRO A 78 -1.39 11.22 3.82
CA PRO A 78 -0.96 11.17 5.21
C PRO A 78 -2.14 11.27 6.19
N ARG A 79 -3.35 11.56 5.70
CA ARG A 79 -4.58 11.60 6.52
C ARG A 79 -4.97 10.24 7.09
N ILE A 80 -4.38 9.14 6.61
CA ILE A 80 -4.54 7.82 7.24
C ILE A 80 -4.16 7.85 8.72
N LEU A 81 -3.25 8.75 9.12
CA LEU A 81 -2.82 8.91 10.51
C LEU A 81 -3.92 9.39 11.46
N GLN A 82 -5.02 9.96 10.95
CA GLN A 82 -6.19 10.28 11.77
C GLN A 82 -6.84 9.03 12.39
N ASP A 83 -6.63 7.87 11.77
CA ASP A 83 -7.15 6.58 12.24
C ASP A 83 -6.05 5.67 12.82
N LEU A 84 -4.85 6.22 13.12
CA LEU A 84 -3.69 5.44 13.56
C LEU A 84 -4.01 4.55 14.77
N SER A 85 -4.65 5.10 15.80
CA SER A 85 -5.02 4.33 17.01
C SER A 85 -5.98 3.18 16.68
N LEU A 86 -6.89 3.39 15.74
CA LEU A 86 -7.83 2.37 15.29
C LEU A 86 -7.12 1.29 14.47
N LEU A 87 -6.16 1.66 13.63
CA LEU A 87 -5.34 0.72 12.88
C LEU A 87 -4.47 -0.15 13.81
N VAL A 88 -3.93 0.42 14.87
CA VAL A 88 -3.19 -0.33 15.91
C VAL A 88 -4.10 -1.34 16.60
N GLU A 89 -5.33 -0.96 16.98
CA GLU A 89 -6.31 -1.90 17.53
C GLU A 89 -6.64 -3.03 16.54
N LEU A 90 -6.82 -2.68 15.27
CA LEU A 90 -7.12 -3.67 14.24
C LEU A 90 -5.98 -4.65 14.00
N ASP A 91 -4.73 -4.21 14.06
CA ASP A 91 -3.56 -5.07 13.83
C ASP A 91 -3.40 -6.15 14.92
N GLN A 92 -3.99 -5.93 16.11
CA GLN A 92 -4.06 -6.95 17.15
C GLN A 92 -5.05 -8.10 16.82
N LYS A 93 -6.02 -7.85 15.95
CA LYS A 93 -7.11 -8.77 15.61
C LYS A 93 -7.03 -9.29 14.18
N HIS A 94 -6.34 -8.59 13.32
CA HIS A 94 -6.27 -8.80 11.89
C HIS A 94 -4.82 -8.77 11.40
N MET A 95 -4.60 -9.14 10.14
CA MET A 95 -3.37 -8.80 9.43
C MET A 95 -3.57 -7.48 8.70
N VAL A 96 -3.14 -6.37 9.29
CA VAL A 96 -3.27 -5.04 8.67
C VAL A 96 -2.03 -4.75 7.84
N ARG A 97 -2.23 -4.30 6.60
CA ARG A 97 -1.17 -3.83 5.71
C ARG A 97 -1.56 -2.50 5.09
N VAL A 98 -0.62 -1.58 5.09
CA VAL A 98 -0.77 -0.29 4.40
C VAL A 98 0.23 -0.22 3.25
N ASP A 99 -0.28 -0.10 2.03
CA ASP A 99 0.50 0.10 0.81
C ASP A 99 0.49 1.60 0.46
N VAL A 100 1.68 2.22 0.39
CA VAL A 100 1.83 3.65 0.09
C VAL A 100 2.47 3.82 -1.29
N PRO A 101 1.69 4.21 -2.32
CA PRO A 101 2.21 4.52 -3.63
C PRO A 101 3.16 5.72 -3.58
N LEU A 102 4.34 5.58 -4.19
CA LEU A 102 5.35 6.62 -4.26
C LEU A 102 6.13 6.49 -5.58
N PRO A 103 6.00 7.46 -6.53
CA PRO A 103 6.65 7.35 -7.82
C PRO A 103 8.15 7.67 -7.77
N ALA A 104 8.56 8.55 -6.85
CA ALA A 104 9.93 8.99 -6.67
C ALA A 104 10.13 9.55 -5.26
N ALA A 105 11.36 9.52 -4.75
CA ALA A 105 11.73 10.20 -3.51
C ALA A 105 12.00 11.70 -3.74
N ASP A 106 12.42 12.06 -4.95
CA ASP A 106 12.64 13.44 -5.36
C ASP A 106 11.30 14.19 -5.51
N PRO A 107 11.11 15.35 -4.81
CA PRO A 107 9.85 16.08 -4.83
C PRO A 107 9.50 16.67 -6.19
N GLU A 108 10.48 17.16 -6.94
CA GLU A 108 10.24 17.78 -8.24
C GLU A 108 9.81 16.72 -9.26
N LEU A 109 10.46 15.56 -9.24
CA LEU A 109 10.10 14.44 -10.09
C LEU A 109 8.71 13.89 -9.71
N ALA A 110 8.42 13.73 -8.42
CA ALA A 110 7.12 13.28 -7.95
C ALA A 110 6.00 14.24 -8.34
N LEU A 111 6.20 15.56 -8.20
CA LEU A 111 5.25 16.58 -8.62
C LEU A 111 4.98 16.56 -10.14
N ARG A 112 6.00 16.28 -10.94
CA ARG A 112 5.83 16.10 -12.39
C ARG A 112 5.02 14.88 -12.77
N ILE A 113 5.13 13.80 -11.98
CA ILE A 113 4.42 12.54 -12.21
C ILE A 113 3.00 12.60 -11.65
N GLU A 114 2.84 13.11 -10.44
CA GLU A 114 1.57 13.16 -9.70
C GLU A 114 1.31 14.57 -9.12
N PRO A 115 0.94 15.57 -9.95
CA PRO A 115 0.89 16.99 -9.54
C PRO A 115 -0.21 17.34 -8.54
N ARG A 116 -1.15 16.43 -8.28
CA ARG A 116 -2.28 16.64 -7.34
C ARG A 116 -2.17 15.81 -6.06
N GLU A 117 -1.14 15.00 -5.98
CA GLU A 117 -0.98 14.09 -4.85
C GLU A 117 -0.05 14.68 -3.78
N PRO A 118 -0.13 14.23 -2.53
CA PRO A 118 0.77 14.67 -1.47
C PRO A 118 2.25 14.43 -1.83
N GLU A 119 3.10 15.32 -1.35
CA GLU A 119 4.54 15.23 -1.56
C GLU A 119 5.16 13.95 -0.99
N PRO A 120 6.29 13.47 -1.53
CA PRO A 120 7.00 12.28 -1.05
C PRO A 120 7.28 12.31 0.45
N GLN A 121 7.72 13.45 0.99
CA GLN A 121 8.04 13.60 2.41
C GLN A 121 6.82 13.38 3.30
N ALA A 122 5.65 13.87 2.90
CA ALA A 122 4.42 13.68 3.67
C ALA A 122 3.97 12.21 3.66
N ARG A 123 4.14 11.51 2.53
CA ARG A 123 3.85 10.07 2.42
C ARG A 123 4.84 9.24 3.24
N LEU A 124 6.14 9.53 3.15
CA LEU A 124 7.19 8.86 3.93
C LEU A 124 7.05 9.11 5.43
N TRP A 125 6.62 10.32 5.82
CA TRP A 125 6.27 10.59 7.21
C TRP A 125 5.11 9.71 7.68
N ALA A 126 4.06 9.54 6.87
CA ALA A 126 2.98 8.62 7.22
C ALA A 126 3.49 7.18 7.36
N VAL A 127 4.37 6.72 6.45
CA VAL A 127 5.04 5.42 6.55
C VAL A 127 5.77 5.30 7.89
N SER A 128 6.54 6.32 8.29
CA SER A 128 7.33 6.27 9.54
C SER A 128 6.45 6.21 10.79
N GLN A 129 5.32 6.92 10.81
CA GLN A 129 4.39 6.88 11.94
C GLN A 129 3.70 5.51 12.05
N LEU A 130 3.24 4.96 10.93
CA LEU A 130 2.64 3.63 10.87
C LEU A 130 3.63 2.54 11.29
N ALA A 131 4.86 2.59 10.77
CA ALA A 131 5.91 1.64 11.09
C ALA A 131 6.35 1.72 12.57
N ALA A 132 6.38 2.91 13.17
CA ALA A 132 6.68 3.11 14.58
C ALA A 132 5.66 2.43 15.51
N GLU A 133 4.41 2.33 15.07
CA GLU A 133 3.34 1.61 15.77
C GLU A 133 3.28 0.11 15.41
N GLY A 134 4.21 -0.38 14.61
CA GLY A 134 4.29 -1.80 14.21
C GLY A 134 3.39 -2.20 13.04
N ILE A 135 2.63 -1.27 12.45
CA ILE A 135 1.78 -1.56 11.30
C ILE A 135 2.63 -1.95 10.09
N THR A 136 2.30 -3.08 9.48
CA THR A 136 2.97 -3.55 8.25
C THR A 136 2.78 -2.54 7.12
N THR A 137 3.85 -1.83 6.76
CA THR A 137 3.80 -0.75 5.79
C THR A 137 4.72 -1.04 4.62
N LYS A 138 4.19 -0.92 3.41
CA LYS A 138 4.92 -1.16 2.16
C LYS A 138 4.89 0.08 1.27
N VAL A 139 6.05 0.44 0.72
CA VAL A 139 6.11 1.44 -0.35
C VAL A 139 5.92 0.74 -1.70
N VAL A 140 5.04 1.28 -2.53
CA VAL A 140 4.79 0.77 -3.88
C VAL A 140 5.26 1.79 -4.91
N VAL A 141 6.30 1.43 -5.68
CA VAL A 141 6.80 2.29 -6.76
C VAL A 141 5.77 2.31 -7.89
N LYS A 142 5.00 3.40 -7.96
CA LYS A 142 3.84 3.54 -8.87
C LYS A 142 3.46 5.01 -9.08
N PRO A 143 3.23 5.42 -10.35
CA PRO A 143 3.50 4.67 -11.56
C PRO A 143 5.00 4.58 -11.85
N VAL A 144 5.42 3.54 -12.58
CA VAL A 144 6.76 3.50 -13.18
C VAL A 144 6.67 3.95 -14.62
N LEU A 145 7.38 5.01 -14.93
CA LEU A 145 7.36 5.69 -16.23
C LEU A 145 8.75 5.60 -16.88
N PRO A 146 8.87 4.96 -18.04
CA PRO A 146 10.13 4.78 -18.73
C PRO A 146 10.87 6.10 -18.99
N GLY A 147 12.13 6.16 -18.58
CA GLY A 147 13.01 7.32 -18.74
C GLY A 147 12.75 8.49 -17.79
N LEU A 148 11.85 8.31 -16.81
CA LEU A 148 11.58 9.30 -15.77
C LEU A 148 12.00 8.82 -14.38
N ASN A 149 11.46 7.69 -13.92
CA ASN A 149 11.69 7.16 -12.58
C ASN A 149 12.05 5.66 -12.57
N ASP A 150 12.48 5.12 -13.71
CA ASP A 150 12.93 3.74 -13.87
C ASP A 150 14.46 3.60 -13.90
N GLY A 151 15.19 4.70 -13.68
CA GLY A 151 16.64 4.73 -13.59
C GLY A 151 17.15 4.20 -12.25
N GLU A 152 18.42 3.78 -12.24
CA GLU A 152 19.05 3.22 -11.04
C GLU A 152 19.14 4.26 -9.91
N ALA A 153 19.53 5.50 -10.24
CA ALA A 153 19.68 6.55 -9.24
C ALA A 153 18.35 6.92 -8.58
N GLU A 154 17.28 7.03 -9.35
CA GLU A 154 15.93 7.33 -8.86
C GLU A 154 15.38 6.21 -7.98
N LEU A 155 15.56 4.96 -8.41
CA LEU A 155 15.14 3.81 -7.62
C LEU A 155 15.97 3.66 -6.34
N GLN A 156 17.29 3.86 -6.40
CA GLN A 156 18.16 3.80 -5.23
C GLN A 156 17.76 4.84 -4.17
N ALA A 157 17.53 6.09 -4.57
CA ALA A 157 17.08 7.15 -3.69
C ALA A 157 15.73 6.79 -3.03
N LEU A 158 14.82 6.18 -3.77
CA LEU A 158 13.53 5.76 -3.26
C LEU A 158 13.63 4.59 -2.28
N PHE A 159 14.50 3.59 -2.57
CA PHE A 159 14.78 2.49 -1.65
C PHE A 159 15.37 2.98 -0.33
N GLU A 160 16.33 3.91 -0.40
CA GLU A 160 16.94 4.53 0.78
C GLU A 160 15.90 5.30 1.62
N ALA A 161 15.07 6.10 0.96
CA ALA A 161 14.02 6.87 1.63
C ALA A 161 12.97 5.97 2.29
N ALA A 162 12.51 4.92 1.59
CA ALA A 162 11.56 3.94 2.12
C ALA A 162 12.14 3.17 3.33
N GLY A 163 13.39 2.74 3.25
CA GLY A 163 14.09 2.07 4.36
C GLY A 163 14.25 2.97 5.58
N LYS A 164 14.66 4.24 5.40
CA LYS A 164 14.74 5.23 6.48
C LYS A 164 13.39 5.52 7.13
N ALA A 165 12.32 5.48 6.35
CA ALA A 165 10.97 5.62 6.87
C ALA A 165 10.43 4.36 7.59
N GLY A 166 11.17 3.26 7.59
CA GLY A 166 10.78 2.02 8.26
C GLY A 166 9.81 1.15 7.48
N ALA A 167 9.68 1.34 6.17
CA ALA A 167 8.89 0.43 5.36
C ALA A 167 9.43 -1.01 5.48
N CYS A 168 8.55 -1.98 5.71
CA CYS A 168 8.95 -3.38 5.82
C CYS A 168 9.17 -4.04 4.45
N ASP A 169 8.62 -3.46 3.40
CA ASP A 169 8.73 -3.96 2.03
C ASP A 169 8.64 -2.82 1.00
N ILE A 170 9.16 -3.09 -0.19
CA ILE A 170 9.01 -2.22 -1.35
C ILE A 170 8.60 -3.07 -2.56
N ALA A 171 7.62 -2.62 -3.31
CA ALA A 171 7.13 -3.30 -4.49
C ALA A 171 7.17 -2.41 -5.73
N LEU A 172 7.23 -3.02 -6.89
CA LEU A 172 7.19 -2.36 -8.17
C LEU A 172 5.87 -2.69 -8.87
N GLU A 173 5.08 -1.68 -9.19
CA GLU A 173 3.90 -1.86 -10.01
C GLU A 173 4.10 -1.17 -11.37
N THR A 174 4.38 -1.99 -12.38
CA THR A 174 4.55 -1.49 -13.75
C THR A 174 3.19 -1.29 -14.41
N VAL A 175 2.95 -0.10 -14.94
CA VAL A 175 1.79 0.13 -15.79
C VAL A 175 2.08 -0.48 -17.17
N PRO A 176 1.21 -1.33 -17.73
CA PRO A 176 1.38 -1.79 -19.11
C PRO A 176 1.53 -0.59 -20.05
N ALA A 177 2.51 -0.63 -20.94
CA ALA A 177 2.83 0.47 -21.87
C ALA A 177 1.60 0.94 -22.68
N ALA A 178 0.66 0.05 -22.98
CA ALA A 178 -0.61 0.36 -23.63
C ALA A 178 -1.57 1.22 -22.78
N ARG A 179 -1.43 1.23 -21.46
CA ARG A 179 -2.22 2.06 -20.53
C ARG A 179 -1.48 3.30 -20.05
N ALA A 180 -0.15 3.33 -20.19
CA ALA A 180 0.63 4.51 -19.91
C ALA A 180 0.39 5.49 -21.06
N GLN A 181 -0.50 6.45 -20.87
CA GLN A 181 -0.62 7.59 -21.79
C GLN A 181 0.63 8.46 -21.61
N LEU A 182 1.78 7.97 -22.11
CA LEU A 182 3.11 8.59 -21.89
C LEU A 182 3.19 10.04 -22.37
N ASN A 183 2.30 10.41 -23.30
CA ASN A 183 2.13 11.80 -23.74
C ASN A 183 1.65 12.77 -22.64
N LEU A 184 1.10 12.25 -21.54
CA LEU A 184 0.70 13.06 -20.39
C LEU A 184 1.90 13.42 -19.49
N TRP A 185 3.04 12.76 -19.66
CA TRP A 185 4.24 13.00 -18.88
C TRP A 185 5.39 13.49 -19.77
N PRO A 186 5.64 14.81 -19.80
CA PRO A 186 6.79 15.36 -20.51
C PRO A 186 8.10 14.74 -20.02
N GLY A 187 8.89 14.19 -20.95
CA GLY A 187 10.14 13.50 -20.65
C GLY A 187 10.05 11.98 -20.52
N ALA A 188 8.85 11.40 -20.41
CA ALA A 188 8.69 9.96 -20.51
C ALA A 188 9.06 9.47 -21.91
N ARG A 189 9.77 8.35 -21.98
CA ARG A 189 10.20 7.73 -23.25
C ARG A 189 9.25 6.59 -23.62
N LYS A 190 9.12 6.33 -24.92
CA LYS A 190 8.35 5.15 -25.42
C LYS A 190 9.02 3.83 -25.05
N SER A 191 10.31 3.84 -24.75
CA SER A 191 11.09 2.67 -24.29
C SER A 191 12.03 3.10 -23.17
N GLY A 192 11.99 2.37 -22.07
CA GLY A 192 12.96 2.41 -20.98
C GLY A 192 13.82 1.15 -20.98
N PRO A 193 14.56 0.87 -19.89
CA PRO A 193 15.15 -0.43 -19.68
C PRO A 193 14.07 -1.49 -19.87
N GLY A 194 14.37 -2.56 -20.59
CA GLY A 194 13.40 -3.63 -20.78
C GLY A 194 12.87 -4.11 -19.44
N ARG A 195 11.65 -4.61 -19.40
CA ARG A 195 10.99 -5.07 -18.16
C ARG A 195 11.89 -5.99 -17.32
N ASP A 196 12.63 -6.89 -17.98
CA ASP A 196 13.52 -7.83 -17.29
C ASP A 196 14.74 -7.14 -16.68
N ALA A 197 15.29 -6.12 -17.34
CA ALA A 197 16.39 -5.31 -16.81
C ALA A 197 15.92 -4.50 -15.60
N LEU A 198 14.75 -3.89 -15.67
CA LEU A 198 14.13 -3.16 -14.55
C LEU A 198 13.87 -4.08 -13.36
N LEU A 199 13.30 -5.26 -13.59
CA LEU A 199 13.05 -6.24 -12.53
C LEU A 199 14.35 -6.77 -11.91
N THR A 200 15.41 -6.93 -12.71
CA THR A 200 16.72 -7.36 -12.23
C THR A 200 17.34 -6.28 -11.35
N LEU A 201 17.33 -5.03 -11.79
CA LEU A 201 17.77 -3.88 -11.01
C LEU A 201 16.99 -3.78 -9.69
N PHE A 202 15.67 -3.87 -9.76
CA PHE A 202 14.81 -3.79 -8.58
C PHE A 202 15.10 -4.91 -7.57
N ARG A 203 15.29 -6.14 -8.03
CA ARG A 203 15.66 -7.27 -7.15
C ARG A 203 17.02 -7.05 -6.48
N ARG A 204 18.00 -6.51 -7.20
CA ARG A 204 19.31 -6.17 -6.66
C ARG A 204 19.17 -5.12 -5.55
N LEU A 205 18.52 -3.99 -5.82
CA LEU A 205 18.33 -2.93 -4.84
C LEU A 205 17.55 -3.41 -3.60
N ARG A 206 16.57 -4.29 -3.75
CA ARG A 206 15.90 -4.90 -2.60
C ARG A 206 16.87 -5.63 -1.66
N LEU A 207 17.82 -6.36 -2.20
CA LEU A 207 18.82 -7.09 -1.41
C LEU A 207 19.82 -6.13 -0.77
N GLU A 208 20.30 -5.13 -1.51
CA GLU A 208 21.25 -4.13 -1.04
C GLU A 208 20.70 -3.30 0.12
N HIS A 209 19.40 -2.98 0.10
CA HIS A 209 18.72 -2.21 1.14
C HIS A 209 18.03 -3.08 2.20
N GLY A 210 18.27 -4.39 2.23
CA GLY A 210 17.80 -5.28 3.29
C GLY A 210 16.30 -5.61 3.25
N PHE A 211 15.60 -5.32 2.16
CA PHE A 211 14.20 -5.72 2.02
C PHE A 211 14.08 -7.24 1.75
N PRO A 212 13.09 -7.91 2.35
CA PRO A 212 12.93 -9.35 2.19
C PRO A 212 12.68 -9.73 0.71
N ARG A 213 13.08 -10.95 0.33
CA ARG A 213 12.74 -11.48 -1.00
C ARG A 213 11.22 -11.60 -1.09
N THR A 214 10.63 -11.04 -2.14
CA THR A 214 9.22 -11.30 -2.45
C THR A 214 9.03 -12.78 -2.63
N GLN A 215 8.22 -13.41 -1.77
CA GLN A 215 7.69 -14.73 -2.13
C GLN A 215 6.79 -14.50 -3.36
N PRO A 216 6.91 -15.33 -4.42
CA PRO A 216 5.96 -15.28 -5.52
C PRO A 216 4.58 -15.50 -4.90
N GLY A 217 3.68 -14.54 -5.11
CA GLY A 217 2.32 -14.63 -4.62
C GLY A 217 1.74 -15.98 -5.04
N ARG A 218 1.19 -16.71 -4.08
CA ARG A 218 0.33 -17.83 -4.41
C ARG A 218 -0.85 -17.20 -5.16
N GLY A 219 -0.88 -17.42 -6.48
CA GLY A 219 -1.97 -17.09 -7.36
C GLY A 219 -3.25 -17.83 -7.00
#